data_3f84d4bd59ed98a1df39e7511a5f52f5
#
_entry.id   3f84d4bd59ed98a1df39e7511a5f52f5
#
_cell.length_a   1.000
_cell.length_b   1.000
_cell.length_c   1.000
_cell.angle_alpha   90.00
_cell.angle_beta   90.00
_cell.angle_gamma   90.00
#
_symmetry.space_group_name_H-M   'P 1'
#
loop_
_entity.id
_entity.type
_entity.pdbx_description
1 polymer ?
#
loop_
_entity_poly.entity_id
_entity_poly.type
_entity_poly.pdbx_seq_one_letter_code
_entity_poly.pdbx_strand_id
1 'polypeptide(L)'
;LRDWQRAGVWDQLHRAVLDRLGQAGVLDWSRAAVDSVSVRAKRRGEATGPSPTDRGKRGSKYHVLCDRNGLPLHALVTGANTHDSRMLEELLDTNPGVREQRGRPGRPRRRPVKLHADKGYDYPRCRRYLHERGIGVRIARRGIEDSQRLGRVRWVVERTMAWLLTFRRLALRYERSRTSIEAMLRLACALICLRRLSRLP
;
A
#
# COMPACT_ATOMS: atom_id res chain seq x y z
N LEU A 1 20.69 0.25 7.67
CA LEU A 1 19.29 0.19 7.24
C LEU A 1 18.44 1.28 7.92
N ARG A 2 18.49 1.38 9.27
CA ARG A 2 17.73 2.37 10.04
C ARG A 2 18.14 3.81 9.74
N ASP A 3 19.43 4.06 9.65
CA ASP A 3 19.97 5.40 9.40
C ASP A 3 19.55 5.90 8.01
N TRP A 4 19.59 5.04 7.01
CA TRP A 4 19.09 5.34 5.67
C TRP A 4 17.57 5.53 5.62
N GLN A 5 16.81 4.81 6.47
CA GLN A 5 15.36 5.08 6.60
C GLN A 5 15.10 6.45 7.20
N ARG A 6 15.84 6.82 8.27
CA ARG A 6 15.72 8.14 8.91
C ARG A 6 16.11 9.27 7.95
N ALA A 7 17.12 9.03 7.11
CA ALA A 7 17.54 9.95 6.05
C ALA A 7 16.62 9.94 4.81
N GLY A 8 15.54 9.13 4.80
CA GLY A 8 14.58 9.06 3.69
C GLY A 8 15.11 8.38 2.42
N VAL A 9 16.26 7.69 2.49
CA VAL A 9 16.90 7.07 1.30
C VAL A 9 16.00 6.04 0.63
N TRP A 10 15.34 5.19 1.43
CA TRP A 10 14.46 4.14 0.88
C TRP A 10 13.18 4.69 0.27
N ASP A 11 12.66 5.78 0.83
CA ASP A 11 11.52 6.50 0.27
C ASP A 11 11.89 7.19 -1.05
N GLN A 12 13.07 7.81 -1.12
CA GLN A 12 13.61 8.41 -2.34
C GLN A 12 13.88 7.37 -3.42
N LEU A 13 14.46 6.21 -3.07
CA LEU A 13 14.68 5.10 -3.99
C LEU A 13 13.36 4.61 -4.59
N HIS A 14 12.36 4.31 -3.74
CA HIS A 14 11.05 3.85 -4.21
C HIS A 14 10.41 4.89 -5.13
N ARG A 15 10.43 6.17 -4.75
CA ARG A 15 9.93 7.27 -5.57
C ARG A 15 10.66 7.38 -6.91
N ALA A 16 11.98 7.28 -6.93
CA ALA A 16 12.75 7.34 -8.17
C ALA A 16 12.36 6.21 -9.14
N VAL A 17 12.14 4.99 -8.63
CA VAL A 17 11.67 3.87 -9.45
C VAL A 17 10.24 4.11 -9.96
N LEU A 18 9.35 4.64 -9.11
CA LEU A 18 7.99 5.00 -9.52
C LEU A 18 7.99 6.10 -10.58
N ASP A 19 8.86 7.11 -10.45
CA ASP A 19 9.01 8.19 -11.46
C ASP A 19 9.45 7.62 -12.81
N ARG A 20 10.38 6.65 -12.83
CA ARG A 20 10.79 5.96 -14.06
C ARG A 20 9.66 5.16 -14.69
N LEU A 21 8.89 4.43 -13.89
CA LEU A 21 7.70 3.70 -14.36
C LEU A 21 6.62 4.64 -14.87
N GLY A 22 6.43 5.78 -14.22
CA GLY A 22 5.50 6.83 -14.64
C GLY A 22 5.91 7.46 -15.97
N GLN A 23 7.19 7.78 -16.13
CA GLN A 23 7.77 8.31 -17.38
C GLN A 23 7.66 7.29 -18.53
N ALA A 24 7.81 6.00 -18.26
CA ALA A 24 7.62 4.93 -19.21
C ALA A 24 6.14 4.60 -19.51
N GLY A 25 5.17 5.31 -18.90
CA GLY A 25 3.73 5.08 -19.10
C GLY A 25 3.21 3.74 -18.55
N VAL A 26 3.96 3.10 -17.63
CA VAL A 26 3.62 1.78 -17.09
C VAL A 26 2.62 1.84 -15.94
N LEU A 27 2.62 2.93 -15.17
CA LEU A 27 1.69 3.13 -14.06
C LEU A 27 0.29 3.48 -14.58
N ASP A 28 -0.70 2.73 -14.13
CA ASP A 28 -2.10 2.96 -14.52
C ASP A 28 -2.91 3.50 -13.32
N TRP A 29 -3.13 4.80 -13.34
CA TRP A 29 -3.90 5.52 -12.33
C TRP A 29 -5.41 5.54 -12.57
N SER A 30 -5.91 4.84 -13.60
CA SER A 30 -7.36 4.75 -13.87
C SER A 30 -8.12 4.17 -12.68
N ARG A 31 -7.43 3.35 -11.90
CA ARG A 31 -7.88 2.85 -10.59
C ARG A 31 -6.69 2.49 -9.71
N ALA A 32 -6.92 2.52 -8.42
CA ALA A 32 -6.03 1.94 -7.42
C ALA A 32 -6.82 0.99 -6.53
N ALA A 33 -6.11 0.12 -5.83
CA ALA A 33 -6.69 -0.75 -4.82
C ALA A 33 -5.93 -0.59 -3.50
N VAL A 34 -6.68 -0.65 -2.41
CA VAL A 34 -6.13 -0.63 -1.05
C VAL A 34 -6.61 -1.85 -0.29
N ASP A 35 -5.70 -2.45 0.45
CA ASP A 35 -6.00 -3.54 1.38
C ASP A 35 -4.87 -3.64 2.42
N SER A 36 -5.01 -4.55 3.38
CA SER A 36 -4.02 -4.77 4.41
C SER A 36 -3.77 -6.26 4.65
N VAL A 37 -2.57 -6.57 5.12
CA VAL A 37 -2.20 -7.91 5.54
C VAL A 37 -1.57 -7.89 6.92
N SER A 38 -2.06 -8.74 7.81
CA SER A 38 -1.49 -8.94 9.14
C SER A 38 -0.40 -10.00 9.09
N VAL A 39 0.73 -9.70 9.72
CA VAL A 39 1.87 -10.61 9.85
C VAL A 39 2.23 -10.80 11.31
N ARG A 40 2.62 -12.01 11.66
CA ARG A 40 3.01 -12.34 13.03
C ARG A 40 4.33 -11.68 13.40
N ALA A 41 4.38 -11.06 14.58
CA ALA A 41 5.62 -10.54 15.17
C ALA A 41 6.13 -11.49 16.23
N LYS A 42 7.30 -12.08 16.00
CA LYS A 42 7.94 -13.04 16.95
C LYS A 42 8.44 -12.36 18.21
N ARG A 43 8.77 -11.08 18.13
CA ARG A 43 9.26 -10.27 19.25
C ARG A 43 8.34 -9.08 19.46
N ARG A 44 8.18 -8.66 20.72
CA ARG A 44 7.51 -7.39 21.05
C ARG A 44 8.31 -6.24 20.46
N GLY A 45 7.63 -5.17 20.04
CA GLY A 45 8.27 -3.98 19.48
C GLY A 45 7.26 -2.91 19.08
N GLU A 46 7.77 -1.82 18.55
CA GLU A 46 7.00 -0.72 18.00
C GLU A 46 6.12 -1.19 16.84
N ALA A 47 4.97 -0.55 16.63
CA ALA A 47 3.99 -0.91 15.60
C ALA A 47 3.62 -2.41 15.64
N THR A 48 3.45 -2.97 16.84
CA THR A 48 2.88 -4.31 17.07
C THR A 48 1.66 -4.22 17.98
N GLY A 49 0.67 -5.05 17.75
CA GLY A 49 -0.53 -5.14 18.56
C GLY A 49 -1.15 -6.54 18.51
N PRO A 50 -2.14 -6.85 19.38
CA PRO A 50 -2.84 -8.13 19.34
C PRO A 50 -3.59 -8.26 18.00
N SER A 51 -3.37 -9.38 17.30
CA SER A 51 -4.05 -9.65 16.03
C SER A 51 -5.46 -10.20 16.29
N PRO A 52 -6.51 -9.58 15.77
CA PRO A 52 -7.87 -10.09 15.91
C PRO A 52 -8.09 -11.40 15.14
N THR A 53 -7.25 -11.67 14.14
CA THR A 53 -7.35 -12.85 13.27
C THR A 53 -6.40 -13.98 13.67
N ASP A 54 -5.43 -13.75 14.58
CA ASP A 54 -4.47 -14.75 15.07
C ASP A 54 -4.54 -14.90 16.60
N ARG A 55 -5.74 -15.12 17.14
CA ARG A 55 -6.00 -15.40 18.57
C ARG A 55 -5.30 -14.43 19.54
N GLY A 56 -5.27 -13.15 19.21
CA GLY A 56 -4.62 -12.12 20.02
C GLY A 56 -3.08 -12.15 20.02
N LYS A 57 -2.45 -12.99 19.22
CA LYS A 57 -0.98 -13.01 19.10
C LYS A 57 -0.49 -11.68 18.52
N ARG A 58 0.68 -11.25 18.98
CA ARG A 58 1.25 -9.99 18.51
C ARG A 58 1.61 -10.06 17.03
N GLY A 59 1.18 -9.05 16.31
CA GLY A 59 1.43 -8.88 14.89
C GLY A 59 1.56 -7.42 14.49
N SER A 60 2.01 -7.23 13.27
CA SER A 60 1.95 -5.95 12.56
C SER A 60 1.04 -6.08 11.36
N LYS A 61 0.57 -4.94 10.87
CA LYS A 61 -0.26 -4.87 9.68
C LYS A 61 0.41 -3.96 8.66
N TYR A 62 0.49 -4.43 7.42
CA TYR A 62 0.94 -3.64 6.28
C TYR A 62 -0.29 -3.18 5.51
N HIS A 63 -0.48 -1.87 5.41
CA HIS A 63 -1.51 -1.24 4.59
C HIS A 63 -0.87 -0.89 3.26
N VAL A 64 -1.42 -1.38 2.16
CA VAL A 64 -0.82 -1.27 0.83
C VAL A 64 -1.77 -0.58 -0.13
N LEU A 65 -1.27 0.43 -0.83
CA LEU A 65 -1.90 1.06 -1.97
C LEU A 65 -1.17 0.62 -3.24
N CYS A 66 -1.87 0.07 -4.21
CA CYS A 66 -1.29 -0.26 -5.51
C CYS A 66 -2.08 0.36 -6.66
N ASP A 67 -1.44 0.50 -7.82
CA ASP A 67 -2.08 0.91 -9.07
C ASP A 67 -2.95 -0.21 -9.66
N ARG A 68 -3.55 0.02 -10.82
CA ARG A 68 -4.35 -0.98 -11.53
C ARG A 68 -3.57 -2.26 -11.86
N ASN A 69 -2.27 -2.16 -12.06
CA ASN A 69 -1.40 -3.27 -12.42
C ASN A 69 -0.81 -4.01 -11.21
N GLY A 70 -1.10 -3.54 -9.99
CA GLY A 70 -0.59 -4.10 -8.75
C GLY A 70 0.81 -3.61 -8.38
N LEU A 71 1.28 -2.54 -8.98
CA LEU A 71 2.53 -1.93 -8.57
C LEU A 71 2.33 -1.16 -7.27
N PRO A 72 3.09 -1.43 -6.19
CA PRO A 72 2.92 -0.77 -4.91
C PRO A 72 3.31 0.70 -5.00
N LEU A 73 2.31 1.58 -4.88
CA LEU A 73 2.49 3.03 -4.88
C LEU A 73 2.95 3.52 -3.51
N HIS A 74 2.36 2.96 -2.45
CA HIS A 74 2.67 3.31 -1.06
C HIS A 74 2.32 2.18 -0.11
N ALA A 75 2.99 2.15 1.05
CA ALA A 75 2.68 1.21 2.10
C ALA A 75 2.99 1.79 3.48
N LEU A 76 2.21 1.43 4.50
CA LEU A 76 2.37 1.84 5.89
C LEU A 76 2.38 0.62 6.82
N VAL A 77 3.00 0.78 8.00
CA VAL A 77 3.07 -0.27 9.03
C VAL A 77 2.37 0.20 10.30
N THR A 78 1.48 -0.63 10.82
CA THR A 78 0.81 -0.42 12.12
C THR A 78 0.83 -1.68 12.98
N GLY A 79 0.32 -1.58 14.20
CA GLY A 79 -0.04 -2.77 14.99
C GLY A 79 -1.20 -3.52 14.32
N ALA A 80 -1.23 -4.86 14.48
CA ALA A 80 -2.27 -5.69 13.89
C ALA A 80 -3.69 -5.37 14.39
N ASN A 81 -3.82 -4.72 15.54
CA ASN A 81 -5.09 -4.24 16.11
C ASN A 81 -5.61 -2.94 15.48
N THR A 82 -4.82 -2.29 14.63
CA THR A 82 -5.28 -1.06 13.94
C THR A 82 -6.31 -1.42 12.88
N HIS A 83 -7.47 -0.77 12.93
CA HIS A 83 -8.53 -0.99 11.95
C HIS A 83 -8.15 -0.35 10.60
N ASP A 84 -8.35 -1.08 9.50
CA ASP A 84 -7.89 -0.70 8.16
C ASP A 84 -8.41 0.67 7.69
N SER A 85 -9.69 0.95 7.97
CA SER A 85 -10.31 2.22 7.60
C SER A 85 -9.65 3.46 8.23
N ARG A 86 -8.95 3.31 9.36
CA ARG A 86 -8.25 4.42 10.02
C ARG A 86 -7.01 4.86 9.26
N MET A 87 -6.46 3.96 8.44
CA MET A 87 -5.21 4.22 7.71
C MET A 87 -5.45 4.71 6.28
N LEU A 88 -6.70 4.77 5.82
CA LEU A 88 -7.01 5.16 4.44
C LEU A 88 -6.51 6.57 4.11
N GLU A 89 -6.81 7.52 4.99
CA GLU A 89 -6.47 8.93 4.80
C GLU A 89 -4.95 9.12 4.81
N GLU A 90 -4.27 8.62 5.86
CA GLU A 90 -2.82 8.68 5.98
C GLU A 90 -2.13 8.03 4.76
N LEU A 91 -2.59 6.84 4.34
CA LEU A 91 -2.02 6.12 3.21
C LEU A 91 -2.12 6.90 1.89
N LEU A 92 -3.21 7.63 1.67
CA LEU A 92 -3.40 8.44 0.48
C LEU A 92 -2.70 9.80 0.56
N ASP A 93 -2.65 10.42 1.74
CA ASP A 93 -2.01 11.72 1.94
C ASP A 93 -0.49 11.65 1.87
N THR A 94 0.09 10.57 2.41
CA THR A 94 1.54 10.33 2.40
C THR A 94 2.04 9.62 1.14
N ASN A 95 1.11 9.23 0.23
CA ASN A 95 1.48 8.65 -1.05
C ASN A 95 2.41 9.60 -1.83
N PRO A 96 3.60 9.16 -2.27
CA PRO A 96 4.53 10.01 -2.99
C PRO A 96 3.95 10.47 -4.33
N GLY A 97 4.21 11.70 -4.67
CA GLY A 97 3.88 12.19 -6.01
C GLY A 97 4.79 11.54 -7.05
N VAL A 98 4.22 11.02 -8.12
CA VAL A 98 4.93 10.37 -9.22
C VAL A 98 4.94 11.26 -10.45
N ARG A 99 6.12 11.42 -11.05
CA ARG A 99 6.30 12.11 -12.33
C ARG A 99 5.89 11.20 -13.47
N GLU A 100 5.00 11.65 -14.32
CA GLU A 100 4.55 10.92 -15.51
C GLU A 100 5.07 11.62 -16.77
N GLN A 101 5.13 10.89 -17.87
CA GLN A 101 5.32 11.47 -19.19
C GLN A 101 4.05 12.27 -19.54
N ARG A 102 4.16 13.59 -19.47
CA ARG A 102 3.11 14.51 -19.88
C ARG A 102 3.72 15.48 -20.89
N GLY A 103 2.98 15.79 -21.91
CA GLY A 103 3.38 16.77 -22.92
C GLY A 103 3.61 18.18 -22.35
N ARG A 104 3.35 18.39 -21.05
CA ARG A 104 3.56 19.66 -20.33
C ARG A 104 4.07 19.37 -18.91
N PRO A 105 4.99 20.22 -18.38
CA PRO A 105 5.37 20.19 -16.98
C PRO A 105 4.13 20.31 -16.09
N GLY A 106 4.04 19.50 -15.04
CA GLY A 106 2.90 19.50 -14.15
C GLY A 106 3.24 18.96 -12.77
N ARG A 107 2.31 19.16 -11.82
CA ARG A 107 2.44 18.63 -10.47
C ARG A 107 2.49 17.10 -10.51
N PRO A 108 3.42 16.44 -9.78
CA PRO A 108 3.48 14.99 -9.68
C PRO A 108 2.13 14.39 -9.27
N ARG A 109 1.73 13.31 -9.93
CA ARG A 109 0.44 12.66 -9.69
C ARG A 109 0.43 11.89 -8.39
N ARG A 110 -0.61 12.07 -7.59
CA ARG A 110 -0.81 11.39 -6.30
C ARG A 110 -2.15 10.67 -6.20
N ARG A 111 -3.11 11.02 -7.07
CA ARG A 111 -4.50 10.56 -6.99
C ARG A 111 -4.84 9.57 -8.10
N PRO A 112 -5.39 8.41 -7.77
CA PRO A 112 -6.07 7.57 -8.75
C PRO A 112 -7.40 8.21 -9.16
N VAL A 113 -7.91 7.81 -10.33
CA VAL A 113 -9.26 8.24 -10.76
C VAL A 113 -10.33 7.62 -9.85
N LYS A 114 -10.15 6.38 -9.42
CA LYS A 114 -11.03 5.68 -8.49
C LYS A 114 -10.26 4.74 -7.57
N LEU A 115 -10.80 4.49 -6.38
CA LEU A 115 -10.19 3.62 -5.37
C LEU A 115 -11.11 2.45 -5.05
N HIS A 116 -10.57 1.24 -5.16
CA HIS A 116 -11.22 0.00 -4.75
C HIS A 116 -10.74 -0.42 -3.36
N ALA A 117 -11.68 -0.73 -2.48
CA ALA A 117 -11.43 -1.24 -1.15
C ALA A 117 -12.52 -2.23 -0.72
N ASP A 118 -12.22 -3.02 0.29
CA ASP A 118 -13.15 -3.99 0.84
C ASP A 118 -14.20 -3.37 1.79
N LYS A 119 -15.09 -4.23 2.33
CA LYS A 119 -16.11 -3.85 3.31
C LYS A 119 -15.55 -3.32 4.64
N GLY A 120 -14.28 -3.60 4.94
CA GLY A 120 -13.57 -3.05 6.09
C GLY A 120 -13.37 -1.55 6.01
N TYR A 121 -13.42 -0.98 4.82
CA TYR A 121 -13.33 0.48 4.58
C TYR A 121 -14.70 1.15 4.43
N ASP A 122 -15.81 0.41 4.55
CA ASP A 122 -17.17 0.96 4.38
C ASP A 122 -17.63 1.79 5.59
N TYR A 123 -17.11 2.99 5.68
CA TYR A 123 -17.45 4.01 6.67
C TYR A 123 -17.75 5.34 5.98
N PRO A 124 -18.73 6.12 6.49
CA PRO A 124 -19.06 7.45 5.94
C PRO A 124 -17.84 8.36 5.83
N ARG A 125 -16.94 8.31 6.82
CA ARG A 125 -15.68 9.05 6.85
C ARG A 125 -14.82 8.75 5.62
N CYS A 126 -14.59 7.46 5.32
CA CYS A 126 -13.76 7.06 4.19
C CYS A 126 -14.37 7.49 2.85
N ARG A 127 -15.69 7.36 2.69
CA ARG A 127 -16.39 7.79 1.48
C ARG A 127 -16.31 9.29 1.30
N ARG A 128 -16.59 10.08 2.36
CA ARG A 128 -16.50 11.54 2.36
C ARG A 128 -15.10 12.00 1.96
N TYR A 129 -14.07 11.49 2.61
CA TYR A 129 -12.68 11.81 2.30
C TYR A 129 -12.34 11.56 0.82
N LEU A 130 -12.75 10.44 0.25
CA LEU A 130 -12.51 10.16 -1.17
C LEU A 130 -13.26 11.13 -2.09
N HIS A 131 -14.51 11.50 -1.76
CA HIS A 131 -15.27 12.49 -2.50
C HIS A 131 -14.60 13.87 -2.46
N GLU A 132 -14.18 14.33 -1.30
CA GLU A 132 -13.47 15.62 -1.12
C GLU A 132 -12.16 15.65 -1.90
N ARG A 133 -11.50 14.50 -2.05
CA ARG A 133 -10.28 14.35 -2.86
C ARG A 133 -10.55 14.18 -4.36
N GLY A 134 -11.81 14.14 -4.79
CA GLY A 134 -12.19 13.87 -6.18
C GLY A 134 -11.79 12.48 -6.66
N ILE A 135 -11.80 11.48 -5.78
CA ILE A 135 -11.49 10.08 -6.08
C ILE A 135 -12.79 9.29 -6.16
N GLY A 136 -13.04 8.63 -7.28
CA GLY A 136 -14.22 7.78 -7.46
C GLY A 136 -14.25 6.63 -6.45
N VAL A 137 -15.32 6.57 -5.65
CA VAL A 137 -15.45 5.59 -4.55
C VAL A 137 -15.90 4.24 -5.09
N ARG A 138 -15.12 3.19 -4.83
CA ARG A 138 -15.44 1.80 -5.14
C ARG A 138 -15.20 0.91 -3.91
N ILE A 139 -15.71 1.36 -2.76
CA ILE A 139 -15.70 0.60 -1.52
C ILE A 139 -16.93 -0.31 -1.50
N ALA A 140 -16.72 -1.60 -1.26
CA ALA A 140 -17.79 -2.57 -1.13
C ALA A 140 -18.74 -2.20 0.01
N ARG A 141 -20.06 -2.27 -0.22
CA ARG A 141 -21.07 -1.98 0.80
C ARG A 141 -21.35 -3.21 1.64
N ARG A 142 -21.45 -3.01 2.95
CA ARG A 142 -21.89 -4.05 3.89
C ARG A 142 -23.35 -4.42 3.60
N GLY A 143 -23.64 -5.72 3.50
CA GLY A 143 -24.99 -6.24 3.30
C GLY A 143 -25.55 -6.15 1.89
N ILE A 144 -24.90 -5.48 0.93
CA ILE A 144 -25.44 -5.26 -0.42
C ILE A 144 -24.63 -6.00 -1.50
N GLU A 145 -23.31 -6.11 -1.37
CA GLU A 145 -22.48 -6.63 -2.46
C GLU A 145 -22.07 -8.08 -2.25
N ASP A 146 -22.21 -8.87 -3.36
CA ASP A 146 -21.76 -10.24 -3.43
C ASP A 146 -20.21 -10.31 -3.53
N SER A 147 -19.63 -11.27 -2.79
CA SER A 147 -18.19 -11.53 -2.77
C SER A 147 -17.62 -11.89 -4.15
N GLN A 148 -18.42 -12.51 -5.03
CA GLN A 148 -17.99 -12.95 -6.36
C GLN A 148 -17.67 -11.79 -7.32
N ARG A 149 -18.36 -10.66 -7.23
CA ARG A 149 -18.12 -9.48 -8.08
C ARG A 149 -16.91 -8.66 -7.65
N LEU A 150 -16.58 -8.64 -6.38
CA LEU A 150 -15.46 -7.89 -5.80
C LEU A 150 -14.10 -8.51 -6.12
N GLY A 151 -14.03 -9.83 -6.22
CA GLY A 151 -12.80 -10.57 -6.52
C GLY A 151 -12.15 -10.17 -7.85
N ARG A 152 -12.94 -9.81 -8.86
CA ARG A 152 -12.45 -9.45 -10.20
C ARG A 152 -11.51 -8.23 -10.27
N VAL A 153 -11.52 -7.37 -9.28
CA VAL A 153 -10.71 -6.14 -9.26
C VAL A 153 -9.72 -6.13 -8.11
N ARG A 154 -10.09 -6.73 -6.97
CA ARG A 154 -9.26 -6.71 -5.75
C ARG A 154 -8.12 -7.72 -5.75
N TRP A 155 -8.21 -8.80 -6.53
CA TRP A 155 -7.13 -9.78 -6.63
C TRP A 155 -5.75 -9.14 -6.90
N VAL A 156 -5.76 -7.94 -7.50
CA VAL A 156 -4.54 -7.19 -7.82
C VAL A 156 -3.77 -6.79 -6.56
N VAL A 157 -4.45 -6.24 -5.54
CA VAL A 157 -3.77 -5.86 -4.28
C VAL A 157 -3.42 -7.09 -3.46
N GLU A 158 -4.23 -8.14 -3.50
CA GLU A 158 -3.93 -9.43 -2.87
C GLU A 158 -2.65 -10.04 -3.45
N ARG A 159 -2.50 -10.00 -4.77
CA ARG A 159 -1.26 -10.40 -5.46
C ARG A 159 -0.07 -9.55 -5.04
N THR A 160 -0.25 -8.23 -4.91
CA THR A 160 0.82 -7.33 -4.46
C THR A 160 1.27 -7.69 -3.04
N MET A 161 0.33 -7.98 -2.15
CA MET A 161 0.65 -8.46 -0.81
C MET A 161 1.36 -9.82 -0.84
N ALA A 162 0.93 -10.75 -1.69
CA ALA A 162 1.63 -12.02 -1.87
C ALA A 162 3.08 -11.79 -2.31
N TRP A 163 3.34 -10.87 -3.24
CA TRP A 163 4.72 -10.52 -3.62
C TRP A 163 5.52 -9.93 -2.46
N LEU A 164 4.93 -9.05 -1.65
CA LEU A 164 5.59 -8.51 -0.45
C LEU A 164 5.93 -9.61 0.56
N LEU A 165 5.06 -10.60 0.73
CA LEU A 165 5.27 -11.71 1.65
C LEU A 165 6.27 -12.75 1.14
N THR A 166 6.71 -12.74 -0.13
CA THR A 166 7.84 -13.54 -0.58
C THR A 166 9.17 -13.12 0.07
N PHE A 167 9.25 -11.88 0.54
CA PHE A 167 10.39 -11.43 1.35
C PHE A 167 10.26 -11.99 2.78
N ARG A 168 11.06 -12.99 3.12
CA ARG A 168 10.97 -13.73 4.41
C ARG A 168 10.86 -12.84 5.65
N ARG A 169 11.57 -11.70 5.67
CA ARG A 169 11.57 -10.75 6.79
C ARG A 169 10.28 -9.93 6.87
N LEU A 170 9.48 -9.86 5.80
CA LEU A 170 8.14 -9.28 5.80
C LEU A 170 7.06 -10.32 6.12
N ALA A 171 7.22 -11.57 5.69
CA ALA A 171 6.26 -12.64 5.99
C ALA A 171 6.17 -12.95 7.50
N LEU A 172 7.30 -12.85 8.20
CA LEU A 172 7.39 -13.06 9.64
C LEU A 172 8.32 -12.01 10.25
N ARG A 173 7.74 -11.13 11.07
CA ARG A 173 8.47 -10.01 11.65
C ARG A 173 9.30 -10.43 12.87
N TYR A 174 10.59 -10.13 12.82
CA TYR A 174 11.54 -10.29 13.94
C TYR A 174 12.02 -8.93 14.49
N GLU A 175 11.85 -7.86 13.74
CA GLU A 175 12.30 -6.51 14.07
C GLU A 175 11.48 -5.91 15.21
N ARG A 176 12.18 -5.34 16.21
CA ARG A 176 11.54 -4.58 17.28
C ARG A 176 11.27 -3.14 16.88
N SER A 177 12.17 -2.54 16.10
CA SER A 177 12.05 -1.15 15.66
C SER A 177 11.06 -1.00 14.49
N ARG A 178 10.19 0.00 14.59
CA ARG A 178 9.30 0.45 13.52
C ARG A 178 10.11 0.88 12.29
N THR A 179 11.15 1.68 12.50
CA THR A 179 12.04 2.17 11.43
C THR A 179 12.64 1.03 10.61
N SER A 180 13.02 -0.10 11.24
CA SER A 180 13.59 -1.24 10.52
C SER A 180 12.57 -1.94 9.61
N ILE A 181 11.36 -2.16 10.10
CA ILE A 181 10.32 -2.83 9.30
C ILE A 181 9.79 -1.93 8.18
N GLU A 182 9.67 -0.63 8.42
CA GLU A 182 9.33 0.36 7.39
C GLU A 182 10.38 0.39 6.28
N ALA A 183 11.67 0.40 6.64
CA ALA A 183 12.76 0.33 5.67
C ALA A 183 12.68 -0.93 4.78
N MET A 184 12.43 -2.10 5.39
CA MET A 184 12.28 -3.35 4.65
C MET A 184 11.06 -3.34 3.74
N LEU A 185 9.93 -2.83 4.22
CA LEU A 185 8.71 -2.72 3.42
C LEU A 185 8.90 -1.77 2.24
N ARG A 186 9.53 -0.62 2.47
CA ARG A 186 9.82 0.36 1.42
C ARG A 186 10.77 -0.21 0.37
N LEU A 187 11.83 -0.89 0.81
CA LEU A 187 12.79 -1.55 -0.09
C LEU A 187 12.10 -2.65 -0.91
N ALA A 188 11.24 -3.46 -0.30
CA ALA A 188 10.49 -4.48 -1.02
C ALA A 188 9.55 -3.88 -2.08
N CYS A 189 8.84 -2.79 -1.77
CA CYS A 189 8.04 -2.04 -2.74
C CYS A 189 8.91 -1.56 -3.91
N ALA A 190 10.07 -0.97 -3.62
CA ALA A 190 11.01 -0.51 -4.65
C ALA A 190 11.51 -1.67 -5.54
N LEU A 191 11.84 -2.82 -4.95
CA LEU A 191 12.29 -4.01 -5.69
C LEU A 191 11.21 -4.61 -6.58
N ILE A 192 9.95 -4.64 -6.13
CA ILE A 192 8.81 -5.08 -6.96
C ILE A 192 8.67 -4.15 -8.18
N CYS A 193 8.71 -2.85 -7.94
CA CYS A 193 8.64 -1.85 -9.00
C CYS A 193 9.85 -1.94 -9.96
N LEU A 194 11.05 -2.13 -9.42
CA LEU A 194 12.28 -2.26 -10.21
C LEU A 194 12.26 -3.50 -11.11
N ARG A 195 11.78 -4.64 -10.61
CA ARG A 195 11.57 -5.87 -11.42
C ARG A 195 10.61 -5.64 -12.58
N ARG A 196 9.63 -4.75 -12.43
CA ARG A 196 8.75 -4.36 -13.53
C ARG A 196 9.48 -3.48 -14.52
N LEU A 197 10.27 -2.53 -14.05
CA LEU A 197 11.05 -1.61 -14.87
C LEU A 197 12.10 -2.36 -15.71
N SER A 198 12.80 -3.35 -15.13
CA SER A 198 13.84 -4.15 -15.82
C SER A 198 13.28 -5.10 -16.89
N ARG A 199 11.97 -5.26 -16.99
CA ARG A 199 11.30 -6.06 -18.01
C ARG A 199 10.68 -5.21 -19.13
N LEU A 200 10.95 -3.93 -19.13
CA LEU A 200 10.56 -3.06 -20.24
C LEU A 200 11.59 -3.26 -21.38
N PRO A 201 11.11 -3.23 -22.63
CA PRO A 201 12.00 -3.33 -23.80
C PRO A 201 12.99 -2.17 -23.86
#